data_7f1d5a27b893dcccab6413721c72ba6d
#
_entry.id   7f1d5a27b893dcccab6413721c72ba6d
#
_cell.length_a   1.000
_cell.length_b   1.000
_cell.length_c   1.000
_cell.angle_alpha   90.00
_cell.angle_beta   90.00
_cell.angle_gamma   90.00
#
_symmetry.space_group_name_H-M   'P 1'
#
loop_
_entity.id
_entity.type
_entity.pdbx_description
1 polymer ?
#
loop_
_entity_poly.entity_id
_entity_poly.type
_entity_poly.pdbx_seq_one_letter_code
_entity_poly.pdbx_strand_id
1 'polypeptide(L)'
;VPKHKPAADAAAKTTILAAGAVLWRPNGDPDTPEVALIHRPRYDDWSLPKGKVDPGETEPVTAVREIREETGYTARLGRRLTSVSYPVEQSKKKVRYWAARQVHGEFHPNDEVDELKWLPISAAIKQVDYPHDRKVLRRFMKNPVDTKTVLIVRHATAGSKSRFNGDDRKRPLDKNGRAQAESLVGVLLAFGADRLYAADRVRCVSTLQPLAEELGTPIDSDELLTEEAYADNRKAARQRFLEIAETAGTPVICTQGKVIPDLIEWWCGRDGVRPDKSRNRKGSTWVMSLHDGRLVAADHIGSPLALE
;
A
#
# COMPACT_ATOMS: atom_id res chain seq x y z
N VAL A 1 -4.13 -58.16 18.36
CA VAL A 1 -3.39 -57.40 17.31
C VAL A 1 -4.10 -56.08 17.13
N PRO A 2 -3.51 -54.92 17.48
CA PRO A 2 -4.12 -53.61 17.27
C PRO A 2 -3.95 -53.21 15.80
N LYS A 3 -5.07 -52.90 15.15
CA LYS A 3 -5.11 -52.35 13.79
C LYS A 3 -4.61 -50.91 13.81
N HIS A 4 -3.41 -50.65 13.28
CA HIS A 4 -2.93 -49.30 12.91
C HIS A 4 -3.83 -48.76 11.78
N LYS A 5 -4.57 -47.69 12.11
CA LYS A 5 -5.13 -46.79 11.10
C LYS A 5 -4.00 -45.95 10.56
N PRO A 6 -3.78 -45.85 9.24
CA PRO A 6 -2.83 -44.89 8.72
C PRO A 6 -3.37 -43.48 8.96
N ALA A 7 -2.57 -42.64 9.60
CA ALA A 7 -2.81 -41.20 9.69
C ALA A 7 -2.75 -40.63 8.26
N ALA A 8 -3.88 -40.12 7.79
CA ALA A 8 -3.91 -39.36 6.54
C ALA A 8 -3.10 -38.09 6.78
N ASP A 9 -1.93 -38.01 6.14
CA ASP A 9 -1.11 -36.83 6.04
C ASP A 9 -1.95 -35.74 5.36
N ALA A 10 -2.49 -34.84 6.16
CA ALA A 10 -3.16 -33.63 5.65
C ALA A 10 -2.07 -32.70 5.10
N ALA A 11 -1.70 -32.90 3.84
CA ALA A 11 -0.82 -31.99 3.13
C ALA A 11 -1.31 -30.56 3.35
N ALA A 12 -0.49 -29.73 3.97
CA ALA A 12 -0.81 -28.33 4.26
C ALA A 12 -1.16 -27.64 2.93
N LYS A 13 -2.44 -27.22 2.78
CA LYS A 13 -2.91 -26.56 1.56
C LYS A 13 -2.08 -25.31 1.33
N THR A 14 -1.28 -25.29 0.28
CA THR A 14 -0.43 -24.16 -0.09
C THR A 14 -1.30 -22.92 -0.35
N THR A 15 -0.91 -21.77 0.21
CA THR A 15 -1.63 -20.51 -0.06
C THR A 15 -0.92 -19.76 -1.17
N ILE A 16 -1.62 -19.53 -2.28
CA ILE A 16 -1.17 -18.69 -3.39
C ILE A 16 -1.56 -17.25 -3.05
N LEU A 17 -0.56 -16.39 -2.87
CA LEU A 17 -0.79 -14.96 -2.69
C LEU A 17 -1.01 -14.29 -4.05
N ALA A 18 -1.94 -13.35 -4.07
CA ALA A 18 -2.27 -12.57 -5.25
C ALA A 18 -2.68 -11.14 -4.83
N ALA A 19 -2.56 -10.22 -5.77
CA ALA A 19 -2.95 -8.84 -5.59
C ALA A 19 -3.75 -8.35 -6.79
N GLY A 20 -4.64 -7.41 -6.57
CA GLY A 20 -5.45 -6.79 -7.62
C GLY A 20 -6.04 -5.46 -7.17
N ALA A 21 -6.83 -4.86 -8.02
CA ALA A 21 -7.42 -3.58 -7.74
C ALA A 21 -8.80 -3.38 -8.34
N VAL A 22 -9.55 -2.44 -7.77
CA VAL A 22 -10.61 -1.74 -8.48
C VAL A 22 -9.95 -0.56 -9.18
N LEU A 23 -9.62 -0.75 -10.46
CA LEU A 23 -9.12 0.33 -11.30
C LEU A 23 -10.28 1.26 -11.64
N TRP A 24 -10.14 2.55 -11.32
CA TRP A 24 -11.19 3.52 -11.50
C TRP A 24 -10.70 4.82 -12.15
N ARG A 25 -11.62 5.55 -12.77
CA ARG A 25 -11.39 6.88 -13.32
C ARG A 25 -12.57 7.82 -13.02
N PRO A 26 -12.33 9.15 -12.95
CA PRO A 26 -13.43 10.11 -12.89
C PRO A 26 -14.26 10.05 -14.18
N ASN A 27 -15.56 10.28 -14.06
CA ASN A 27 -16.50 10.32 -15.19
C ASN A 27 -17.22 11.67 -15.27
N GLY A 28 -16.49 12.77 -15.08
CA GLY A 28 -17.09 14.11 -15.05
C GLY A 28 -17.89 14.43 -13.78
N ASP A 29 -18.43 13.41 -13.11
CA ASP A 29 -19.10 13.50 -11.81
C ASP A 29 -18.26 12.77 -10.76
N PRO A 30 -17.76 13.47 -9.71
CA PRO A 30 -16.92 12.85 -8.67
C PRO A 30 -17.64 11.75 -7.88
N ASP A 31 -18.98 11.76 -7.83
CA ASP A 31 -19.77 10.80 -7.08
C ASP A 31 -20.08 9.52 -7.89
N THR A 32 -19.85 9.54 -9.20
CA THR A 32 -20.13 8.40 -10.09
C THR A 32 -18.93 7.97 -10.92
N PRO A 33 -17.82 7.52 -10.28
CA PRO A 33 -16.65 7.06 -11.00
C PRO A 33 -16.96 5.80 -11.82
N GLU A 34 -16.25 5.63 -12.93
CA GLU A 34 -16.24 4.37 -13.67
C GLU A 34 -15.15 3.45 -13.14
N VAL A 35 -15.42 2.16 -13.17
CA VAL A 35 -14.46 1.10 -12.83
C VAL A 35 -14.22 0.21 -14.02
N ALA A 36 -12.98 -0.24 -14.19
CA ALA A 36 -12.60 -1.16 -15.25
C ALA A 36 -12.91 -2.60 -14.84
N LEU A 37 -13.59 -3.31 -15.74
CA LEU A 37 -13.71 -4.76 -15.72
C LEU A 37 -12.99 -5.33 -16.93
N ILE A 38 -12.36 -6.49 -16.75
CA ILE A 38 -11.67 -7.23 -17.82
C ILE A 38 -12.44 -8.51 -18.14
N HIS A 39 -12.53 -8.84 -19.44
CA HIS A 39 -12.99 -10.12 -19.92
C HIS A 39 -11.81 -11.02 -20.21
N ARG A 40 -11.85 -12.27 -19.69
CA ARG A 40 -10.79 -13.25 -19.86
C ARG A 40 -11.27 -14.39 -20.76
N PRO A 41 -10.82 -14.45 -22.02
CA PRO A 41 -11.33 -15.41 -23.00
C PRO A 41 -11.15 -16.86 -22.59
N ARG A 42 -10.06 -17.17 -21.84
CA ARG A 42 -9.81 -18.53 -21.35
C ARG A 42 -10.89 -19.06 -20.43
N TYR A 43 -11.56 -18.17 -19.67
CA TYR A 43 -12.59 -18.52 -18.67
C TYR A 43 -13.97 -18.06 -19.08
N ASP A 44 -14.08 -17.25 -20.13
CA ASP A 44 -15.31 -16.59 -20.60
C ASP A 44 -16.01 -15.85 -19.44
N ASP A 45 -15.23 -15.02 -18.71
CA ASP A 45 -15.70 -14.35 -17.50
C ASP A 45 -15.28 -12.88 -17.43
N TRP A 46 -16.07 -12.09 -16.69
CA TRP A 46 -15.80 -10.71 -16.31
C TRP A 46 -15.31 -10.61 -14.87
N SER A 47 -14.16 -10.02 -14.67
CA SER A 47 -13.54 -9.89 -13.35
C SER A 47 -12.78 -8.58 -13.15
N LEU A 48 -12.32 -8.36 -11.90
CA LEU A 48 -11.38 -7.30 -11.57
C LEU A 48 -9.94 -7.71 -11.93
N PRO A 49 -9.08 -6.77 -12.40
CA PRO A 49 -7.68 -7.06 -12.69
C PRO A 49 -6.92 -7.54 -11.45
N LYS A 50 -6.20 -8.66 -11.58
CA LYS A 50 -5.47 -9.31 -10.48
C LYS A 50 -4.58 -10.47 -10.94
N GLY A 51 -3.45 -10.65 -10.31
CA GLY A 51 -2.62 -11.83 -10.54
C GLY A 51 -1.82 -12.29 -9.34
N LYS A 52 -0.95 -13.26 -9.56
CA LYS A 52 -0.11 -13.86 -8.53
C LYS A 52 1.03 -12.93 -8.15
N VAL A 53 1.41 -12.97 -6.87
CA VAL A 53 2.62 -12.29 -6.39
C VAL A 53 3.82 -13.11 -6.86
N ASP A 54 4.70 -12.48 -7.62
CA ASP A 54 5.93 -13.10 -8.11
C ASP A 54 7.01 -13.16 -7.00
N PRO A 55 7.96 -14.08 -7.10
CA PRO A 55 9.06 -14.16 -6.15
C PRO A 55 9.81 -12.83 -6.03
N GLY A 56 9.89 -12.29 -4.81
CA GLY A 56 10.54 -11.02 -4.53
C GLY A 56 9.64 -9.78 -4.67
N GLU A 57 8.43 -9.92 -5.21
CA GLU A 57 7.46 -8.83 -5.24
C GLU A 57 6.73 -8.63 -3.91
N THR A 58 6.16 -7.44 -3.77
CA THR A 58 5.19 -7.15 -2.72
C THR A 58 3.79 -7.04 -3.33
N GLU A 59 2.74 -7.30 -2.54
CA GLU A 59 1.36 -7.24 -3.03
C GLU A 59 0.99 -5.88 -3.67
N PRO A 60 1.44 -4.69 -3.19
CA PRO A 60 1.20 -3.43 -3.89
C PRO A 60 1.88 -3.34 -5.27
N VAL A 61 3.12 -3.80 -5.39
CA VAL A 61 3.85 -3.82 -6.67
C VAL A 61 3.16 -4.75 -7.66
N THR A 62 2.79 -5.96 -7.20
CA THR A 62 2.01 -6.91 -8.01
C THR A 62 0.70 -6.28 -8.50
N ALA A 63 -0.05 -5.58 -7.64
CA ALA A 63 -1.32 -4.97 -8.05
C ALA A 63 -1.14 -3.96 -9.20
N VAL A 64 -0.09 -3.13 -9.14
CA VAL A 64 0.21 -2.16 -10.22
C VAL A 64 0.68 -2.86 -11.49
N ARG A 65 1.52 -3.88 -11.38
CA ARG A 65 1.99 -4.68 -12.53
C ARG A 65 0.81 -5.35 -13.23
N GLU A 66 -0.05 -6.04 -12.50
CA GLU A 66 -1.21 -6.74 -13.06
C GLU A 66 -2.20 -5.77 -13.73
N ILE A 67 -2.45 -4.58 -13.14
CA ILE A 67 -3.23 -3.55 -13.81
C ILE A 67 -2.62 -3.22 -15.17
N ARG A 68 -1.29 -3.01 -15.22
CA ARG A 68 -0.61 -2.64 -16.48
C ARG A 68 -0.66 -3.76 -17.50
N GLU A 69 -0.41 -5.01 -17.10
CA GLU A 69 -0.40 -6.18 -17.97
C GLU A 69 -1.79 -6.52 -18.52
N GLU A 70 -2.81 -6.54 -17.64
CA GLU A 70 -4.17 -6.92 -18.02
C GLU A 70 -4.97 -5.78 -18.65
N THR A 71 -4.61 -4.50 -18.42
CA THR A 71 -5.42 -3.36 -18.87
C THR A 71 -4.69 -2.34 -19.73
N GLY A 72 -3.36 -2.37 -19.81
CA GLY A 72 -2.56 -1.35 -20.50
C GLY A 72 -2.47 -0.01 -19.76
N TYR A 73 -3.19 0.17 -18.64
CA TYR A 73 -3.19 1.41 -17.89
C TYR A 73 -2.12 1.44 -16.80
N THR A 74 -1.55 2.63 -16.61
CA THR A 74 -0.76 2.95 -15.42
C THR A 74 -1.71 3.49 -14.35
N ALA A 75 -1.55 3.05 -13.12
CA ALA A 75 -2.38 3.45 -12.00
C ALA A 75 -1.55 3.73 -10.74
N ARG A 76 -2.12 4.52 -9.83
CA ARG A 76 -1.63 4.69 -8.47
C ARG A 76 -2.61 4.10 -7.48
N LEU A 77 -2.10 3.35 -6.51
CA LEU A 77 -2.90 2.76 -5.46
C LEU A 77 -3.36 3.83 -4.46
N GLY A 78 -4.52 3.62 -3.90
CA GLY A 78 -5.05 4.34 -2.74
C GLY A 78 -5.32 3.36 -1.59
N ARG A 79 -6.42 3.54 -0.86
CA ARG A 79 -6.79 2.72 0.29
C ARG A 79 -6.95 1.24 -0.05
N ARG A 80 -6.58 0.38 0.87
CA ARG A 80 -6.85 -1.05 0.78
C ARG A 80 -8.33 -1.32 0.98
N LEU A 81 -8.89 -2.20 0.17
CA LEU A 81 -10.32 -2.50 0.20
C LEU A 81 -10.63 -3.71 1.08
N THR A 82 -10.17 -4.86 0.67
CA THR A 82 -10.41 -6.13 1.37
C THR A 82 -9.48 -7.21 0.85
N SER A 83 -9.47 -8.35 1.54
CA SER A 83 -8.91 -9.59 1.01
C SER A 83 -10.03 -10.60 0.80
N VAL A 84 -9.95 -11.33 -0.29
CA VAL A 84 -10.83 -12.47 -0.58
C VAL A 84 -10.00 -13.73 -0.67
N SER A 85 -10.61 -14.86 -0.33
CA SER A 85 -9.94 -16.15 -0.41
C SER A 85 -10.90 -17.19 -0.97
N TYR A 86 -10.42 -17.98 -1.92
CA TYR A 86 -11.20 -19.03 -2.56
C TYR A 86 -10.30 -20.22 -2.93
N PRO A 87 -10.87 -21.43 -3.02
CA PRO A 87 -10.11 -22.60 -3.43
C PRO A 87 -9.74 -22.52 -4.91
N VAL A 88 -8.55 -22.97 -5.25
CA VAL A 88 -8.08 -23.18 -6.63
C VAL A 88 -7.33 -24.51 -6.64
N GLU A 89 -7.88 -25.50 -7.34
CA GLU A 89 -7.34 -26.87 -7.34
C GLU A 89 -7.11 -27.41 -5.91
N GLN A 90 -5.88 -27.79 -5.57
CA GLN A 90 -5.50 -28.27 -4.24
C GLN A 90 -5.03 -27.15 -3.29
N SER A 91 -5.02 -25.89 -3.75
CA SER A 91 -4.51 -24.73 -3.04
C SER A 91 -5.61 -23.76 -2.66
N LYS A 92 -5.26 -22.74 -1.86
CA LYS A 92 -6.12 -21.60 -1.53
C LYS A 92 -5.51 -20.34 -2.13
N LYS A 93 -6.21 -19.66 -3.03
CA LYS A 93 -5.80 -18.34 -3.52
C LYS A 93 -6.31 -17.26 -2.56
N LYS A 94 -5.42 -16.38 -2.12
CA LYS A 94 -5.76 -15.19 -1.31
C LYS A 94 -5.38 -13.96 -2.09
N VAL A 95 -6.38 -13.18 -2.47
CA VAL A 95 -6.20 -11.94 -3.24
C VAL A 95 -6.46 -10.73 -2.34
N ARG A 96 -5.52 -9.80 -2.31
CA ARG A 96 -5.68 -8.50 -1.64
C ARG A 96 -5.97 -7.44 -2.69
N TYR A 97 -6.97 -6.59 -2.41
CA TYR A 97 -7.43 -5.56 -3.34
C TYR A 97 -7.24 -4.15 -2.79
N TRP A 98 -6.87 -3.24 -3.70
CA TRP A 98 -6.79 -1.80 -3.47
C TRP A 98 -7.75 -1.04 -4.39
N ALA A 99 -8.10 0.20 -4.01
CA ALA A 99 -8.56 1.19 -4.95
C ALA A 99 -7.35 1.65 -5.77
N ALA A 100 -7.49 1.76 -7.10
CA ALA A 100 -6.40 2.21 -7.97
C ALA A 100 -6.93 3.25 -8.95
N ARG A 101 -6.39 4.47 -8.90
CA ARG A 101 -6.76 5.54 -9.82
C ARG A 101 -5.96 5.41 -11.11
N GLN A 102 -6.66 5.36 -12.25
CA GLN A 102 -6.04 5.40 -13.57
C GLN A 102 -5.30 6.74 -13.76
N VAL A 103 -4.08 6.67 -14.29
CA VAL A 103 -3.24 7.86 -14.55
C VAL A 103 -3.12 8.11 -16.04
N HIS A 104 -2.64 7.15 -16.80
CA HIS A 104 -2.50 7.20 -18.26
C HIS A 104 -2.46 5.79 -18.84
N GLY A 105 -2.38 5.69 -20.17
CA GLY A 105 -2.36 4.44 -20.92
C GLY A 105 -3.64 4.23 -21.70
N GLU A 106 -3.67 3.15 -22.44
CA GLU A 106 -4.83 2.69 -23.19
C GLU A 106 -4.86 1.16 -23.23
N PHE A 107 -6.05 0.61 -23.39
CA PHE A 107 -6.24 -0.84 -23.46
C PHE A 107 -5.99 -1.34 -24.88
N HIS A 108 -5.21 -2.41 -24.99
CA HIS A 108 -5.07 -3.22 -26.17
C HIS A 108 -5.35 -4.68 -25.81
N PRO A 109 -6.20 -5.39 -26.58
CA PRO A 109 -6.42 -6.82 -26.37
C PRO A 109 -5.10 -7.61 -26.36
N ASN A 110 -5.02 -8.60 -25.48
CA ASN A 110 -3.88 -9.50 -25.36
C ASN A 110 -4.35 -10.94 -25.08
N ASP A 111 -3.42 -11.87 -24.90
CA ASP A 111 -3.74 -13.30 -24.71
C ASP A 111 -4.52 -13.59 -23.41
N GLU A 112 -4.45 -12.71 -22.43
CA GLU A 112 -5.13 -12.88 -21.14
C GLU A 112 -6.47 -12.13 -21.07
N VAL A 113 -6.56 -10.97 -21.76
CA VAL A 113 -7.71 -10.05 -21.71
C VAL A 113 -8.04 -9.57 -23.14
N ASP A 114 -9.20 -9.95 -23.65
CA ASP A 114 -9.66 -9.56 -25.00
C ASP A 114 -10.60 -8.36 -25.01
N GLU A 115 -11.34 -8.10 -23.90
CA GLU A 115 -12.19 -6.93 -23.73
C GLU A 115 -11.97 -6.24 -22.39
N LEU A 116 -12.11 -4.90 -22.39
CA LEU A 116 -12.17 -4.07 -21.20
C LEU A 116 -13.39 -3.15 -21.26
N LYS A 117 -14.13 -3.07 -20.17
CA LYS A 117 -15.28 -2.17 -20.05
C LYS A 117 -15.09 -1.23 -18.88
N TRP A 118 -15.28 0.06 -19.15
CA TRP A 118 -15.46 1.07 -18.11
C TRP A 118 -16.94 1.21 -17.79
N LEU A 119 -17.33 0.94 -16.56
CA LEU A 119 -18.72 0.90 -16.15
C LEU A 119 -18.92 1.69 -14.85
N PRO A 120 -20.07 2.38 -14.69
CA PRO A 120 -20.51 2.83 -13.38
C PRO A 120 -20.54 1.65 -12.41
N ILE A 121 -20.22 1.89 -11.14
CA ILE A 121 -20.04 0.81 -10.14
C ILE A 121 -21.29 -0.09 -10.03
N SER A 122 -22.49 0.49 -10.11
CA SER A 122 -23.75 -0.26 -10.05
C SER A 122 -23.92 -1.26 -11.22
N ALA A 123 -23.45 -0.88 -12.42
CA ALA A 123 -23.43 -1.76 -13.59
C ALA A 123 -22.31 -2.81 -13.45
N ALA A 124 -21.12 -2.42 -12.99
CA ALA A 124 -20.00 -3.31 -12.75
C ALA A 124 -20.35 -4.44 -11.75
N ILE A 125 -21.09 -4.13 -10.67
CA ILE A 125 -21.55 -5.13 -9.68
C ILE A 125 -22.47 -6.19 -10.32
N LYS A 126 -23.25 -5.81 -11.34
CA LYS A 126 -24.13 -6.73 -12.07
C LYS A 126 -23.35 -7.55 -13.10
N GLN A 127 -22.32 -6.93 -13.72
CA GLN A 127 -21.53 -7.51 -14.79
C GLN A 127 -20.56 -8.59 -14.31
N VAL A 128 -19.89 -8.39 -13.15
CA VAL A 128 -18.88 -9.37 -12.66
C VAL A 128 -19.51 -10.71 -12.33
N ASP A 129 -18.84 -11.78 -12.74
CA ASP A 129 -19.35 -13.16 -12.57
C ASP A 129 -19.22 -13.67 -11.14
N TYR A 130 -18.19 -13.24 -10.42
CA TYR A 130 -17.85 -13.80 -9.11
C TYR A 130 -18.43 -13.03 -7.92
N PRO A 131 -19.03 -13.73 -6.94
CA PRO A 131 -19.53 -13.10 -5.71
C PRO A 131 -18.46 -12.35 -4.91
N HIS A 132 -17.21 -12.79 -4.99
CA HIS A 132 -16.10 -12.12 -4.30
C HIS A 132 -15.74 -10.79 -4.96
N ASP A 133 -15.83 -10.63 -6.28
CA ASP A 133 -15.61 -9.36 -6.96
C ASP A 133 -16.75 -8.37 -6.64
N ARG A 134 -18.00 -8.82 -6.56
CA ARG A 134 -19.13 -8.00 -6.07
C ARG A 134 -18.87 -7.48 -4.65
N LYS A 135 -18.28 -8.33 -3.78
CA LYS A 135 -17.90 -7.92 -2.41
C LYS A 135 -16.82 -6.84 -2.41
N VAL A 136 -15.81 -6.95 -3.30
CA VAL A 136 -14.75 -5.95 -3.45
C VAL A 136 -15.33 -4.63 -3.93
N LEU A 137 -16.16 -4.62 -4.98
CA LEU A 137 -16.84 -3.43 -5.50
C LEU A 137 -17.73 -2.76 -4.46
N ARG A 138 -18.51 -3.52 -3.68
CA ARG A 138 -19.30 -2.97 -2.57
C ARG A 138 -18.41 -2.37 -1.48
N ARG A 139 -17.24 -2.93 -1.22
CA ARG A 139 -16.28 -2.37 -0.27
C ARG A 139 -15.66 -1.07 -0.78
N PHE A 140 -15.44 -0.98 -2.09
CA PHE A 140 -14.96 0.23 -2.74
C PHE A 140 -15.93 1.41 -2.57
N MET A 141 -17.24 1.18 -2.61
CA MET A 141 -18.27 2.21 -2.43
C MET A 141 -18.45 2.72 -0.99
N LYS A 142 -17.88 2.04 0.01
CA LYS A 142 -18.14 2.38 1.44
C LYS A 142 -17.50 3.68 1.91
N ASN A 143 -16.49 4.15 1.22
CA ASN A 143 -15.77 5.38 1.53
C ASN A 143 -15.60 6.20 0.26
N PRO A 144 -15.33 7.50 0.36
CA PRO A 144 -15.02 8.33 -0.80
C PRO A 144 -13.99 7.66 -1.71
N VAL A 145 -14.19 7.77 -3.01
CA VAL A 145 -13.35 7.10 -4.01
C VAL A 145 -12.08 7.88 -4.26
N ASP A 146 -12.22 9.18 -4.53
CA ASP A 146 -11.08 10.07 -4.72
C ASP A 146 -10.50 10.47 -3.35
N THR A 147 -9.36 9.89 -3.03
CA THR A 147 -8.67 10.13 -1.78
C THR A 147 -7.24 10.57 -2.05
N LYS A 148 -6.77 11.51 -1.26
CA LYS A 148 -5.36 11.87 -1.19
C LYS A 148 -4.61 10.86 -0.33
N THR A 149 -3.45 10.42 -0.81
CA THR A 149 -2.59 9.48 -0.08
C THR A 149 -1.43 10.21 0.58
N VAL A 150 -1.16 9.88 1.84
CA VAL A 150 0.03 10.28 2.60
C VAL A 150 0.71 9.02 3.12
N LEU A 151 2.01 8.88 2.89
CA LEU A 151 2.78 7.71 3.30
C LEU A 151 3.65 8.06 4.51
N ILE A 152 3.50 7.31 5.62
CA ILE A 152 4.33 7.49 6.82
C ILE A 152 5.21 6.25 6.97
N VAL A 153 6.51 6.44 6.81
CA VAL A 153 7.51 5.39 6.81
C VAL A 153 8.29 5.41 8.13
N ARG A 154 8.39 4.26 8.79
CA ARG A 154 9.37 4.10 9.84
C ARG A 154 10.75 3.89 9.23
N HIS A 155 11.77 4.67 9.64
CA HIS A 155 13.13 4.50 9.13
C HIS A 155 13.59 3.03 9.17
N ALA A 156 14.41 2.64 8.21
CA ALA A 156 14.98 1.32 8.06
C ALA A 156 16.01 1.01 9.18
N THR A 157 16.52 -0.21 9.23
CA THR A 157 17.41 -0.67 10.28
C THR A 157 18.73 0.12 10.30
N ALA A 158 19.11 0.60 11.47
CA ALA A 158 20.31 1.41 11.69
C ALA A 158 21.15 0.90 12.88
N GLY A 159 21.20 -0.41 13.06
CA GLY A 159 21.89 -1.02 14.17
C GLY A 159 21.34 -0.63 15.56
N SER A 160 22.12 -0.88 16.60
CA SER A 160 21.79 -0.53 17.98
C SER A 160 22.37 0.83 18.37
N LYS A 161 21.56 1.68 19.01
CA LYS A 161 22.00 2.97 19.56
C LYS A 161 23.15 2.78 20.58
N SER A 162 23.06 1.74 21.40
CA SER A 162 24.08 1.47 22.43
C SER A 162 25.45 1.02 21.90
N ARG A 163 25.53 0.61 20.65
CA ARG A 163 26.78 0.18 19.97
C ARG A 163 27.33 1.25 19.02
N PHE A 164 26.64 2.36 18.85
CA PHE A 164 27.09 3.44 17.99
C PHE A 164 27.85 4.49 18.81
N ASN A 165 29.14 4.62 18.52
CA ASN A 165 30.03 5.59 19.17
C ASN A 165 29.95 6.92 18.41
N GLY A 166 29.06 7.82 18.83
CA GLY A 166 28.89 9.13 18.22
C GLY A 166 27.53 9.74 18.47
N ASP A 167 27.28 10.87 17.83
CA ASP A 167 25.98 11.53 17.88
C ASP A 167 24.90 10.67 17.19
N ASP A 168 23.89 10.23 17.94
CA ASP A 168 22.79 9.37 17.42
C ASP A 168 22.04 9.99 16.24
N ARG A 169 22.07 11.31 16.08
CA ARG A 169 21.51 12.01 14.90
C ARG A 169 22.19 11.57 13.61
N LYS A 170 23.50 11.27 13.67
CA LYS A 170 24.36 10.88 12.55
C LYS A 170 24.43 9.36 12.34
N ARG A 171 23.74 8.55 13.13
CA ARG A 171 23.78 7.08 13.02
C ARG A 171 23.21 6.63 11.66
N PRO A 172 24.04 5.95 10.81
CA PRO A 172 23.64 5.54 9.46
C PRO A 172 22.79 4.27 9.47
N LEU A 173 22.20 3.93 8.34
CA LEU A 173 21.62 2.62 8.10
C LEU A 173 22.72 1.53 8.11
N ASP A 174 22.42 0.40 8.69
CA ASP A 174 23.25 -0.81 8.54
C ASP A 174 23.03 -1.48 7.18
N LYS A 175 23.70 -2.61 6.93
CA LYS A 175 23.56 -3.36 5.67
C LYS A 175 22.10 -3.75 5.39
N ASN A 176 21.41 -4.24 6.41
CA ASN A 176 20.01 -4.64 6.30
C ASN A 176 19.08 -3.44 6.06
N GLY A 177 19.37 -2.31 6.71
CA GLY A 177 18.63 -1.09 6.51
C GLY A 177 18.75 -0.53 5.10
N ARG A 178 19.92 -0.61 4.48
CA ARG A 178 20.10 -0.22 3.08
C ARG A 178 19.25 -1.10 2.15
N ALA A 179 19.27 -2.42 2.35
CA ALA A 179 18.43 -3.33 1.57
C ALA A 179 16.94 -3.09 1.80
N GLN A 180 16.52 -2.74 3.04
CA GLN A 180 15.13 -2.33 3.31
C GLN A 180 14.76 -1.03 2.59
N ALA A 181 15.66 -0.03 2.56
CA ALA A 181 15.43 1.23 1.86
C ALA A 181 15.24 1.01 0.36
N GLU A 182 16.09 0.20 -0.27
CA GLU A 182 15.93 -0.19 -1.68
C GLU A 182 14.59 -0.89 -1.94
N SER A 183 14.21 -1.86 -1.10
CA SER A 183 12.97 -2.62 -1.28
C SER A 183 11.69 -1.78 -1.03
N LEU A 184 11.79 -0.62 -0.37
CA LEU A 184 10.68 0.31 -0.18
C LEU A 184 10.34 1.07 -1.47
N VAL A 185 11.26 1.28 -2.39
CA VAL A 185 11.08 2.10 -3.59
C VAL A 185 9.83 1.67 -4.37
N GLY A 186 9.75 0.40 -4.76
CA GLY A 186 8.61 -0.11 -5.52
C GLY A 186 7.27 0.03 -4.79
N VAL A 187 7.26 -0.17 -3.47
CA VAL A 187 6.04 0.00 -2.65
C VAL A 187 5.58 1.44 -2.67
N LEU A 188 6.49 2.41 -2.45
CA LEU A 188 6.14 3.83 -2.36
C LEU A 188 5.71 4.37 -3.73
N LEU A 189 6.38 3.95 -4.81
CA LEU A 189 5.99 4.26 -6.19
C LEU A 189 4.61 3.71 -6.56
N ALA A 190 4.23 2.52 -6.07
CA ALA A 190 2.91 1.95 -6.32
C ALA A 190 1.77 2.86 -5.81
N PHE A 191 2.03 3.69 -4.80
CA PHE A 191 1.11 4.70 -4.28
C PHE A 191 1.29 6.08 -4.90
N GLY A 192 2.21 6.24 -5.86
CA GLY A 192 2.46 7.50 -6.55
C GLY A 192 3.24 8.52 -5.74
N ALA A 193 4.17 8.07 -4.88
CA ALA A 193 5.08 8.94 -4.11
C ALA A 193 5.80 9.94 -5.01
N ASP A 194 5.79 11.23 -4.65
CA ASP A 194 6.42 12.31 -5.44
C ASP A 194 6.99 13.47 -4.60
N ARG A 195 6.76 13.49 -3.28
CA ARG A 195 7.29 14.47 -2.33
C ARG A 195 7.89 13.78 -1.13
N LEU A 196 9.11 14.15 -0.74
CA LEU A 196 9.87 13.41 0.25
C LEU A 196 10.23 14.29 1.44
N TYR A 197 9.79 13.88 2.64
CA TYR A 197 10.07 14.54 3.91
C TYR A 197 10.70 13.55 4.87
N ALA A 198 11.72 13.97 5.60
CA ALA A 198 12.37 13.12 6.60
C ALA A 198 12.62 13.87 7.90
N ALA A 199 12.44 13.18 9.03
CA ALA A 199 12.98 13.67 10.29
C ALA A 199 14.50 13.94 10.13
N ASP A 200 15.00 15.02 10.71
CA ASP A 200 16.41 15.41 10.68
C ASP A 200 17.30 14.40 11.42
N ARG A 201 17.42 13.23 10.83
CA ARG A 201 18.23 12.08 11.28
C ARG A 201 18.76 11.35 10.07
N VAL A 202 20.06 11.11 10.02
CA VAL A 202 20.72 10.43 8.88
C VAL A 202 19.99 9.15 8.50
N ARG A 203 19.54 8.32 9.46
CA ARG A 203 18.79 7.10 9.18
C ARG A 203 17.43 7.32 8.50
N CYS A 204 16.75 8.46 8.76
CA CYS A 204 15.48 8.77 8.14
C CYS A 204 15.70 9.26 6.70
N VAL A 205 16.64 10.18 6.49
CA VAL A 205 17.02 10.66 5.15
C VAL A 205 17.53 9.49 4.30
N SER A 206 18.47 8.68 4.80
CA SER A 206 19.01 7.53 4.07
C SER A 206 17.97 6.45 3.75
N THR A 207 16.85 6.37 4.49
CA THR A 207 15.75 5.46 4.16
C THR A 207 15.01 5.88 2.89
N LEU A 208 14.92 7.18 2.63
CA LEU A 208 14.26 7.71 1.43
C LEU A 208 15.24 7.98 0.27
N GLN A 209 16.55 7.88 0.51
CA GLN A 209 17.56 8.20 -0.50
C GLN A 209 17.39 7.43 -1.81
N PRO A 210 17.17 6.08 -1.83
CA PRO A 210 16.94 5.36 -3.08
C PRO A 210 15.72 5.84 -3.85
N LEU A 211 14.64 6.19 -3.15
CA LEU A 211 13.44 6.76 -3.77
C LEU A 211 13.69 8.17 -4.31
N ALA A 212 14.47 8.98 -3.60
CA ALA A 212 14.85 10.33 -4.05
C ALA A 212 15.66 10.26 -5.36
N GLU A 213 16.57 9.31 -5.46
CA GLU A 213 17.37 9.06 -6.66
C GLU A 213 16.51 8.59 -7.85
N GLU A 214 15.59 7.66 -7.61
CA GLU A 214 14.65 7.17 -8.63
C GLU A 214 13.73 8.29 -9.17
N LEU A 215 13.25 9.17 -8.28
CA LEU A 215 12.35 10.28 -8.65
C LEU A 215 13.09 11.53 -9.13
N GLY A 216 14.40 11.66 -8.91
CA GLY A 216 15.12 12.91 -9.11
C GLY A 216 14.58 14.05 -8.22
N THR A 217 14.07 13.74 -7.01
CA THR A 217 13.38 14.69 -6.12
C THR A 217 14.16 14.83 -4.81
N PRO A 218 14.36 16.06 -4.29
CA PRO A 218 15.06 16.29 -3.03
C PRO A 218 14.26 15.74 -1.85
N ILE A 219 14.97 15.47 -0.73
CA ILE A 219 14.37 15.12 0.55
C ILE A 219 14.42 16.37 1.44
N ASP A 220 13.24 16.85 1.85
CA ASP A 220 13.11 17.94 2.81
C ASP A 220 13.31 17.40 4.23
N SER A 221 14.43 17.80 4.86
CA SER A 221 14.73 17.44 6.25
C SER A 221 14.06 18.40 7.22
N ASP A 222 13.38 17.86 8.24
CA ASP A 222 12.55 18.65 9.16
C ASP A 222 12.71 18.16 10.61
N GLU A 223 13.11 19.08 11.49
CA GLU A 223 13.29 18.80 12.92
C GLU A 223 11.98 18.47 13.64
N LEU A 224 10.85 19.04 13.22
CA LEU A 224 9.54 18.80 13.83
C LEU A 224 9.05 17.36 13.65
N LEU A 225 9.65 16.62 12.71
CA LEU A 225 9.35 15.20 12.48
C LEU A 225 10.14 14.24 13.39
N THR A 226 11.02 14.77 14.27
CA THR A 226 11.87 13.93 15.14
C THR A 226 11.16 13.48 16.42
N GLU A 227 11.65 12.40 17.04
CA GLU A 227 11.15 11.92 18.35
C GLU A 227 11.29 12.97 19.43
N GLU A 228 12.37 13.74 19.40
CA GLU A 228 12.69 14.76 20.37
C GLU A 228 11.69 15.92 20.27
N ALA A 229 11.49 16.50 19.09
CA ALA A 229 10.51 17.57 18.87
C ALA A 229 9.07 17.10 19.15
N TYR A 230 8.76 15.84 18.80
CA TYR A 230 7.47 15.25 19.09
C TYR A 230 7.22 15.08 20.61
N ALA A 231 8.25 14.72 21.38
CA ALA A 231 8.15 14.60 22.82
C ALA A 231 8.03 15.96 23.51
N ASP A 232 8.73 16.98 23.01
CA ASP A 232 8.76 18.33 23.53
C ASP A 232 7.43 19.06 23.25
N ASN A 233 6.98 19.07 22.00
CA ASN A 233 5.73 19.75 21.60
C ASN A 233 4.93 18.93 20.59
N ARG A 234 4.14 17.98 21.11
CA ARG A 234 3.26 17.12 20.29
C ARG A 234 2.30 17.90 19.39
N LYS A 235 1.79 19.03 19.87
CA LYS A 235 0.83 19.84 19.13
C LYS A 235 1.49 20.42 17.88
N ALA A 236 2.64 21.04 18.01
CA ALA A 236 3.38 21.61 16.88
C ALA A 236 3.84 20.50 15.91
N ALA A 237 4.37 19.38 16.41
CA ALA A 237 4.78 18.27 15.58
C ALA A 237 3.60 17.67 14.79
N ARG A 238 2.46 17.38 15.46
CA ARG A 238 1.24 16.87 14.78
C ARG A 238 0.72 17.85 13.72
N GLN A 239 0.75 19.15 14.02
CA GLN A 239 0.37 20.19 13.07
C GLN A 239 1.26 20.13 11.82
N ARG A 240 2.57 19.91 11.98
CA ARG A 240 3.50 19.77 10.87
C ARG A 240 3.19 18.57 9.98
N PHE A 241 2.81 17.42 10.55
CA PHE A 241 2.34 16.28 9.76
C PHE A 241 1.09 16.60 8.94
N LEU A 242 0.15 17.37 9.49
CA LEU A 242 -1.05 17.80 8.76
C LEU A 242 -0.71 18.77 7.63
N GLU A 243 0.18 19.73 7.86
CA GLU A 243 0.64 20.68 6.83
C GLU A 243 1.30 19.94 5.64
N ILE A 244 2.16 18.96 5.93
CA ILE A 244 2.75 18.12 4.88
C ILE A 244 1.65 17.31 4.16
N ALA A 245 0.67 16.81 4.89
CA ALA A 245 -0.46 16.09 4.30
C ALA A 245 -1.30 16.95 3.35
N GLU A 246 -1.33 18.26 3.51
CA GLU A 246 -2.03 19.20 2.64
C GLU A 246 -1.24 19.59 1.38
N THR A 247 0.07 19.32 1.32
CA THR A 247 0.89 19.64 0.13
C THR A 247 0.41 18.88 -1.11
N ALA A 248 0.56 19.44 -2.29
CA ALA A 248 0.17 18.76 -3.53
C ALA A 248 0.94 17.44 -3.73
N GLY A 249 0.34 16.48 -4.42
CA GLY A 249 0.95 15.19 -4.70
C GLY A 249 0.75 14.15 -3.59
N THR A 250 1.65 13.17 -3.54
CA THR A 250 1.65 12.06 -2.57
C THR A 250 2.91 12.15 -1.68
N PRO A 251 2.82 12.88 -0.55
CA PRO A 251 3.96 13.03 0.34
C PRO A 251 4.31 11.73 1.07
N VAL A 252 5.61 11.48 1.17
CA VAL A 252 6.21 10.43 1.99
C VAL A 252 6.93 11.09 3.17
N ILE A 253 6.61 10.68 4.38
CA ILE A 253 7.19 11.20 5.61
C ILE A 253 7.94 10.06 6.31
N CYS A 254 9.27 10.12 6.32
CA CYS A 254 10.09 9.15 7.07
C CYS A 254 10.39 9.69 8.46
N THR A 255 9.96 8.95 9.48
CA THR A 255 10.19 9.34 10.88
C THR A 255 10.61 8.17 11.76
N GLN A 256 10.69 8.42 13.06
CA GLN A 256 11.21 7.50 14.07
C GLN A 256 10.09 6.69 14.74
N GLY A 257 10.51 5.58 15.38
CA GLY A 257 9.59 4.57 15.87
C GLY A 257 8.68 4.99 17.01
N LYS A 258 9.08 5.97 17.83
CA LYS A 258 8.26 6.44 18.96
C LYS A 258 7.19 7.44 18.53
N VAL A 259 7.39 8.14 17.40
CA VAL A 259 6.42 9.09 16.87
C VAL A 259 5.19 8.36 16.30
N ILE A 260 5.42 7.32 15.51
CA ILE A 260 4.39 6.72 14.65
C ILE A 260 3.18 6.19 15.43
N PRO A 261 3.30 5.38 16.50
CA PRO A 261 2.14 4.82 17.18
C PRO A 261 1.21 5.91 17.75
N ASP A 262 1.76 6.90 18.43
CA ASP A 262 0.99 8.00 19.01
C ASP A 262 0.35 8.89 17.93
N LEU A 263 1.09 9.18 16.84
CA LEU A 263 0.58 9.95 15.71
C LEU A 263 -0.61 9.25 15.03
N ILE A 264 -0.48 7.94 14.76
CA ILE A 264 -1.54 7.17 14.10
C ILE A 264 -2.78 7.06 15.01
N GLU A 265 -2.59 6.76 16.29
CA GLU A 265 -3.68 6.69 17.26
C GLU A 265 -4.43 8.05 17.36
N TRP A 266 -3.68 9.14 17.48
CA TRP A 266 -4.25 10.47 17.53
C TRP A 266 -5.00 10.85 16.26
N TRP A 267 -4.40 10.64 15.08
CA TRP A 267 -5.00 11.01 13.80
C TRP A 267 -6.26 10.20 13.50
N CYS A 268 -6.19 8.89 13.73
CA CYS A 268 -7.34 8.01 13.60
C CYS A 268 -8.46 8.33 14.60
N GLY A 269 -8.10 8.65 15.86
CA GLY A 269 -9.06 9.07 16.89
C GLY A 269 -9.76 10.38 16.56
N ARG A 270 -9.01 11.37 16.02
CA ARG A 270 -9.56 12.65 15.57
C ARG A 270 -10.65 12.47 14.51
N ASP A 271 -10.47 11.58 13.58
CA ASP A 271 -11.33 11.43 12.39
C ASP A 271 -12.27 10.21 12.48
N GLY A 272 -12.25 9.47 13.60
CA GLY A 272 -13.14 8.32 13.82
C GLY A 272 -12.78 7.09 12.97
N VAL A 273 -11.52 6.95 12.55
CA VAL A 273 -11.02 5.85 11.73
C VAL A 273 -10.41 4.77 12.62
N ARG A 274 -10.67 3.52 12.32
CA ARG A 274 -10.00 2.39 12.97
C ARG A 274 -8.75 2.02 12.17
N PRO A 275 -7.54 2.19 12.72
CA PRO A 275 -6.31 1.81 12.03
C PRO A 275 -6.14 0.30 11.96
N ASP A 276 -5.32 -0.15 11.02
CA ASP A 276 -4.81 -1.51 11.00
C ASP A 276 -3.99 -1.85 12.24
N LYS A 277 -3.84 -3.14 12.50
CA LYS A 277 -2.87 -3.61 13.49
C LYS A 277 -1.46 -3.51 12.93
N SER A 278 -0.55 -2.92 13.70
CA SER A 278 0.85 -2.79 13.35
C SER A 278 1.76 -3.20 14.50
N ARG A 279 2.88 -3.84 14.17
CA ARG A 279 4.01 -4.06 15.11
C ARG A 279 5.03 -2.93 15.02
N ASN A 280 4.76 -1.91 14.23
CA ASN A 280 5.64 -0.77 14.01
C ASN A 280 7.10 -1.21 13.75
N ARG A 281 7.31 -2.17 12.82
CA ARG A 281 8.66 -2.65 12.46
C ARG A 281 9.37 -1.62 11.59
N LYS A 282 10.71 -1.59 11.64
CA LYS A 282 11.54 -0.74 10.79
C LYS A 282 11.30 -1.06 9.31
N GLY A 283 11.27 -0.03 8.48
CA GLY A 283 10.92 -0.17 7.05
C GLY A 283 9.45 -0.45 6.79
N SER A 284 8.56 -0.36 7.78
CA SER A 284 7.11 -0.45 7.55
C SER A 284 6.51 0.89 7.16
N THR A 285 5.39 0.85 6.46
CA THR A 285 4.71 2.03 5.91
C THR A 285 3.25 2.05 6.34
N TRP A 286 2.76 3.21 6.75
CA TRP A 286 1.35 3.52 6.86
C TRP A 286 0.87 4.27 5.62
N VAL A 287 -0.25 3.85 5.07
CA VAL A 287 -0.95 4.49 3.97
C VAL A 287 -2.16 5.20 4.55
N MET A 288 -2.06 6.51 4.66
CA MET A 288 -3.12 7.37 5.19
C MET A 288 -3.92 7.91 4.01
N SER A 289 -5.19 7.57 3.92
CA SER A 289 -6.08 8.04 2.85
C SER A 289 -7.00 9.12 3.38
N LEU A 290 -6.92 10.31 2.80
CA LEU A 290 -7.68 11.49 3.20
C LEU A 290 -8.70 11.88 2.13
N HIS A 291 -9.85 12.39 2.57
CA HIS A 291 -10.85 13.03 1.74
C HIS A 291 -11.28 14.33 2.43
N ASP A 292 -11.19 15.45 1.72
CA ASP A 292 -11.48 16.80 2.25
C ASP A 292 -10.76 17.09 3.59
N GLY A 293 -9.46 16.75 3.65
CA GLY A 293 -8.63 16.97 4.83
C GLY A 293 -8.88 16.03 6.01
N ARG A 294 -9.83 15.10 5.89
CA ARG A 294 -10.15 14.11 6.92
C ARG A 294 -9.67 12.71 6.53
N LEU A 295 -9.16 12.00 7.51
CA LEU A 295 -8.74 10.61 7.33
C LEU A 295 -9.97 9.71 7.12
N VAL A 296 -9.94 8.85 6.10
CA VAL A 296 -10.99 7.85 5.82
C VAL A 296 -10.48 6.41 5.88
N ALA A 297 -9.17 6.22 5.81
CA ALA A 297 -8.53 4.92 6.01
C ALA A 297 -7.08 5.08 6.49
N ALA A 298 -6.61 4.14 7.30
CA ALA A 298 -5.24 4.01 7.75
C ALA A 298 -4.81 2.54 7.63
N ASP A 299 -4.13 2.24 6.54
CA ASP A 299 -3.68 0.89 6.19
C ASP A 299 -2.21 0.72 6.52
N HIS A 300 -1.84 -0.45 7.03
CA HIS A 300 -0.44 -0.75 7.36
C HIS A 300 0.14 -1.78 6.40
N ILE A 301 1.35 -1.50 5.90
CA ILE A 301 2.16 -2.39 5.08
C ILE A 301 3.42 -2.71 5.87
N GLY A 302 3.70 -4.01 6.06
CA GLY A 302 4.94 -4.46 6.69
C GLY A 302 6.18 -4.08 5.87
N SER A 303 7.35 -4.21 6.47
CA SER A 303 8.60 -4.04 5.70
C SER A 303 8.61 -4.99 4.51
N PRO A 304 8.91 -4.51 3.29
CA PRO A 304 9.04 -5.37 2.10
C PRO A 304 10.12 -6.44 2.27
N LEU A 305 11.18 -6.10 2.96
CA LEU A 305 12.23 -7.01 3.38
C LEU A 305 12.08 -7.29 4.88
N ALA A 306 11.23 -8.27 5.22
CA ALA A 306 11.13 -8.75 6.60
C ALA A 306 12.43 -9.48 6.96
N LEU A 307 13.18 -8.89 7.88
CA LEU A 307 14.26 -9.60 8.56
C LEU A 307 13.59 -10.51 9.61
N GLU A 308 13.89 -11.80 9.54
CA GLU A 308 13.50 -12.81 10.53
C GLU A 308 14.02 -12.50 11.94
#